data_88207dd7043cbd2fe9be163e8d641f09
#
_entry.id   88207dd7043cbd2fe9be163e8d641f09
#
_cell.length_a   1.000
_cell.length_b   1.000
_cell.length_c   1.000
_cell.angle_alpha   90.00
_cell.angle_beta   90.00
_cell.angle_gamma   90.00
#
_symmetry.space_group_name_H-M   'P 1'
#
loop_
_entity.id
_entity.type
_entity.pdbx_description
1 polymer ?
#
loop_
_entity_poly.entity_id
_entity_poly.type
_entity_poly.pdbx_seq_one_letter_code
_entity_poly.pdbx_strand_id
1 'polypeptide(L)'
;CLVGSEMCIRDRKKAKQIFSRLMSYHRWFATNRDPLGTGIIGIIHPWESGRDNCPDWDIGLKSVDVPDDLMHYQRRDTSHVDVNQRPTQEQYDKFIAIVEFGQKAGWNHKLIHNDGPFLMADPGVQFIFLRANKDLFELAQLLDFTDELNEIQDWIELLTKGCEWLWNDSIGSYCARDIKSGTFSNATTNASMLSFFAGAGSKAQKESMAHHCNRILSACSYGMPSWDPQHEEFESKRYWRGPVWLVMNHMIAIGLQDSGESGLAERVRNDTYRLVENNGMAEYFDPLDGTGLGGMNF
;
A
#
# COMPACT_ATOMS: atom_id res chain seq x y z
N CYS A 1 -19.04 36.99 -2.58
CA CYS A 1 -18.49 36.74 -3.90
C CYS A 1 -19.33 35.68 -4.61
N LEU A 2 -20.19 36.05 -5.60
CA LEU A 2 -21.14 35.15 -6.28
C LEU A 2 -20.44 33.99 -7.04
N VAL A 3 -19.24 34.21 -7.57
CA VAL A 3 -18.47 33.19 -8.32
C VAL A 3 -18.02 32.04 -7.41
N GLY A 4 -17.70 32.30 -6.15
CA GLY A 4 -17.34 31.25 -5.19
C GLY A 4 -18.54 30.38 -4.79
N SER A 5 -19.74 30.95 -4.69
CA SER A 5 -20.93 30.19 -4.31
C SER A 5 -21.44 29.26 -5.44
N GLU A 6 -21.38 29.71 -6.70
CA GLU A 6 -21.77 28.87 -7.84
C GLU A 6 -20.78 27.71 -8.07
N MET A 7 -19.48 27.95 -7.91
CA MET A 7 -18.46 26.91 -7.98
C MET A 7 -18.65 25.87 -6.87
N CYS A 8 -18.86 26.30 -5.62
CA CYS A 8 -19.18 25.39 -4.51
C CYS A 8 -20.44 24.57 -4.73
N ILE A 9 -21.54 25.16 -5.27
CA ILE A 9 -22.79 24.46 -5.55
C ILE A 9 -22.59 23.43 -6.66
N ARG A 10 -21.86 23.78 -7.72
CA ARG A 10 -21.56 22.87 -8.84
C ARG A 10 -20.71 21.69 -8.40
N ASP A 11 -19.67 21.94 -7.60
CA ASP A 11 -18.79 20.90 -7.09
C ASP A 11 -19.50 20.00 -6.11
N ARG A 12 -20.36 20.54 -5.23
CA ARG A 12 -21.23 19.77 -4.34
C ARG A 12 -22.18 18.84 -5.12
N LYS A 13 -22.76 19.29 -6.23
CA LYS A 13 -23.61 18.45 -7.08
C LYS A 13 -22.82 17.30 -7.71
N LYS A 14 -21.62 17.57 -8.20
CA LYS A 14 -20.72 16.52 -8.73
C LYS A 14 -20.29 15.54 -7.64
N ALA A 15 -19.90 16.03 -6.47
CA ALA A 15 -19.52 15.21 -5.33
C ALA A 15 -20.68 14.28 -4.91
N LYS A 16 -21.93 14.77 -4.85
CA LYS A 16 -23.11 13.93 -4.60
C LYS A 16 -23.33 12.84 -5.64
N GLN A 17 -23.05 13.13 -6.94
CA GLN A 17 -23.17 12.13 -8.01
C GLN A 17 -22.11 11.03 -7.92
N ILE A 18 -20.92 11.34 -7.40
CA ILE A 18 -19.81 10.40 -7.26
C ILE A 18 -19.96 9.58 -5.98
N PHE A 19 -20.57 10.14 -4.93
CA PHE A 19 -20.64 9.54 -3.60
C PHE A 19 -21.24 8.11 -3.63
N SER A 20 -22.33 7.88 -4.35
CA SER A 20 -22.94 6.55 -4.46
C SER A 20 -21.99 5.51 -5.08
N ARG A 21 -21.13 5.94 -6.02
CA ARG A 21 -20.11 5.07 -6.64
C ARG A 21 -18.97 4.79 -5.67
N LEU A 22 -18.55 5.79 -4.88
CA LEU A 22 -17.57 5.59 -3.81
C LEU A 22 -18.10 4.59 -2.78
N MET A 23 -19.34 4.75 -2.31
CA MET A 23 -19.99 3.80 -1.39
C MET A 23 -20.02 2.38 -1.97
N SER A 24 -20.39 2.24 -3.26
CA SER A 24 -20.39 0.93 -3.91
C SER A 24 -19.00 0.30 -3.97
N TYR A 25 -17.95 1.09 -4.23
CA TYR A 25 -16.55 0.63 -4.24
C TYR A 25 -16.10 0.20 -2.84
N HIS A 26 -16.38 1.00 -1.81
CA HIS A 26 -16.02 0.68 -0.44
C HIS A 26 -16.74 -0.57 0.08
N ARG A 27 -18.06 -0.72 -0.22
CA ARG A 27 -18.83 -1.95 0.08
C ARG A 27 -18.23 -3.17 -0.61
N TRP A 28 -17.87 -3.03 -1.91
CA TRP A 28 -17.21 -4.12 -2.65
C TRP A 28 -15.90 -4.53 -1.98
N PHE A 29 -15.08 -3.55 -1.61
CA PHE A 29 -13.77 -3.80 -0.99
C PHE A 29 -13.91 -4.48 0.37
N ALA A 30 -14.76 -3.95 1.24
CA ALA A 30 -15.05 -4.53 2.56
C ALA A 30 -15.59 -5.96 2.43
N THR A 31 -16.53 -6.22 1.48
CA THR A 31 -17.14 -7.54 1.31
C THR A 31 -16.17 -8.57 0.71
N ASN A 32 -15.33 -8.16 -0.25
CA ASN A 32 -14.52 -9.11 -1.02
C ASN A 32 -13.07 -9.25 -0.55
N ARG A 33 -12.58 -8.30 0.24
CA ARG A 33 -11.21 -8.35 0.81
C ARG A 33 -11.18 -8.57 2.32
N ASP A 34 -12.34 -8.48 2.97
CA ASP A 34 -12.58 -8.94 4.34
C ASP A 34 -13.93 -9.70 4.44
N PRO A 35 -14.08 -10.84 3.75
CA PRO A 35 -15.35 -11.57 3.71
C PRO A 35 -15.77 -12.17 5.07
N LEU A 36 -14.88 -12.17 6.05
CA LEU A 36 -15.13 -12.64 7.42
C LEU A 36 -15.50 -11.51 8.39
N GLY A 37 -15.42 -10.24 7.97
CA GLY A 37 -15.73 -9.10 8.81
C GLY A 37 -14.78 -8.93 10.01
N THR A 38 -13.50 -9.16 9.79
CA THR A 38 -12.45 -9.09 10.83
C THR A 38 -11.79 -7.72 10.93
N GLY A 39 -11.98 -6.88 9.92
CA GLY A 39 -11.26 -5.62 9.74
C GLY A 39 -9.86 -5.78 9.12
N ILE A 40 -9.48 -6.99 8.76
CA ILE A 40 -8.19 -7.29 8.14
C ILE A 40 -8.41 -7.42 6.64
N ILE A 41 -7.85 -6.48 5.88
CA ILE A 41 -7.97 -6.48 4.41
C ILE A 41 -6.93 -7.44 3.82
N GLY A 42 -7.42 -8.53 3.22
CA GLY A 42 -6.58 -9.53 2.56
C GLY A 42 -6.39 -9.24 1.08
N ILE A 43 -5.14 -9.14 0.63
CA ILE A 43 -4.82 -9.15 -0.81
C ILE A 43 -4.66 -10.61 -1.27
N ILE A 44 -5.24 -10.93 -2.40
CA ILE A 44 -5.23 -12.27 -3.00
C ILE A 44 -4.19 -12.41 -4.12
N HIS A 45 -3.50 -11.34 -4.43
CA HIS A 45 -2.42 -11.28 -5.42
C HIS A 45 -1.46 -10.13 -5.06
N PRO A 46 -0.13 -10.29 -5.22
CA PRO A 46 0.84 -9.20 -5.00
C PRO A 46 0.52 -7.91 -5.75
N TRP A 47 0.00 -7.98 -6.98
CA TRP A 47 -0.37 -6.82 -7.80
C TRP A 47 -1.47 -5.95 -7.18
N GLU A 48 -2.32 -6.49 -6.30
CA GLU A 48 -3.36 -5.68 -5.63
C GLU A 48 -2.79 -4.64 -4.67
N SER A 49 -1.58 -4.88 -4.15
CA SER A 49 -0.87 -3.92 -3.30
C SER A 49 -0.28 -2.74 -4.07
N GLY A 50 -0.07 -2.88 -5.40
CA GLY A 50 0.75 -1.99 -6.21
C GLY A 50 2.26 -2.08 -5.92
N ARG A 51 2.70 -3.01 -5.07
CA ARG A 51 4.09 -3.25 -4.65
C ARG A 51 4.58 -4.64 -5.09
N ASP A 52 4.50 -4.92 -6.37
CA ASP A 52 4.50 -6.25 -7.01
C ASP A 52 5.50 -7.26 -6.46
N ASN A 53 6.78 -6.93 -6.36
CA ASN A 53 7.84 -7.84 -5.91
C ASN A 53 8.42 -7.47 -4.55
N CYS A 54 7.67 -6.74 -3.72
CA CYS A 54 8.10 -6.43 -2.37
C CYS A 54 8.43 -7.72 -1.60
N PRO A 55 9.52 -7.78 -0.82
CA PRO A 55 9.86 -8.94 -0.01
C PRO A 55 8.77 -9.34 1.00
N ASP A 56 7.85 -8.44 1.34
CA ASP A 56 6.66 -8.75 2.15
C ASP A 56 5.90 -9.98 1.63
N TRP A 57 5.90 -10.19 0.31
CA TRP A 57 5.14 -11.27 -0.33
C TRP A 57 5.89 -12.60 -0.36
N ASP A 58 7.19 -12.63 -0.12
CA ASP A 58 8.02 -13.83 -0.25
C ASP A 58 7.54 -14.94 0.68
N ILE A 59 7.04 -14.61 1.89
CA ILE A 59 6.44 -15.60 2.81
C ILE A 59 5.17 -16.24 2.24
N GLY A 60 4.23 -15.46 1.69
CA GLY A 60 3.01 -15.97 1.06
C GLY A 60 3.30 -16.71 -0.24
N LEU A 61 4.28 -16.25 -1.02
CA LEU A 61 4.67 -16.87 -2.28
C LEU A 61 5.37 -18.23 -2.10
N LYS A 62 5.90 -18.54 -0.91
CA LYS A 62 6.44 -19.89 -0.61
C LYS A 62 5.39 -20.97 -0.73
N SER A 63 4.14 -20.66 -0.47
CA SER A 63 3.01 -21.59 -0.55
C SER A 63 2.39 -21.69 -1.94
N VAL A 64 2.91 -20.95 -2.92
CA VAL A 64 2.39 -20.97 -4.29
C VAL A 64 3.18 -21.97 -5.12
N ASP A 65 2.54 -23.06 -5.47
CA ASP A 65 3.06 -24.05 -6.41
C ASP A 65 2.85 -23.57 -7.84
N VAL A 66 3.87 -23.72 -8.67
CA VAL A 66 3.79 -23.45 -10.11
C VAL A 66 3.53 -24.77 -10.83
N PRO A 67 2.36 -24.93 -11.50
CA PRO A 67 2.05 -26.17 -12.18
C PRO A 67 2.93 -26.35 -13.43
N ASP A 68 3.24 -27.61 -13.77
CA ASP A 68 4.04 -27.96 -14.95
C ASP A 68 3.38 -27.50 -16.28
N ASP A 69 2.05 -27.42 -16.29
CA ASP A 69 1.22 -26.97 -17.41
C ASP A 69 0.76 -25.51 -17.27
N LEU A 70 1.52 -24.67 -16.54
CA LEU A 70 1.20 -23.25 -16.37
C LEU A 70 0.83 -22.61 -17.70
N MET A 71 -0.23 -21.80 -17.71
CA MET A 71 -0.70 -21.09 -18.90
C MET A 71 0.44 -20.34 -19.59
N HIS A 72 0.50 -20.42 -20.92
CA HIS A 72 1.52 -19.69 -21.68
C HIS A 72 1.31 -18.19 -21.58
N TYR A 73 2.35 -17.45 -21.24
CA TYR A 73 2.34 -16.00 -21.20
C TYR A 73 3.65 -15.40 -21.69
N GLN A 74 3.64 -14.11 -22.03
CA GLN A 74 4.82 -13.36 -22.43
C GLN A 74 4.99 -12.15 -21.50
N ARG A 75 6.14 -12.06 -20.85
CA ARG A 75 6.50 -10.89 -20.05
C ARG A 75 6.71 -9.66 -20.94
N ARG A 76 6.13 -8.53 -20.53
CA ARG A 76 6.31 -7.23 -21.19
C ARG A 76 7.06 -6.22 -20.32
N ASP A 77 7.12 -6.46 -19.02
CA ASP A 77 7.73 -5.60 -18.02
C ASP A 77 9.26 -5.47 -18.16
N THR A 78 9.90 -6.37 -18.88
CA THR A 78 11.35 -6.38 -19.14
C THR A 78 11.72 -5.88 -20.53
N SER A 79 10.75 -5.41 -21.35
CA SER A 79 11.03 -5.03 -22.75
C SER A 79 11.77 -3.70 -22.88
N HIS A 80 11.68 -2.81 -21.86
CA HIS A 80 12.26 -1.46 -21.89
C HIS A 80 13.05 -1.12 -20.63
N VAL A 81 13.22 -2.08 -19.72
CA VAL A 81 13.89 -1.90 -18.43
C VAL A 81 14.85 -3.06 -18.21
N ASP A 82 15.97 -2.80 -17.55
CA ASP A 82 16.92 -3.85 -17.14
C ASP A 82 16.19 -4.94 -16.34
N VAL A 83 16.34 -6.18 -16.76
CA VAL A 83 15.70 -7.36 -16.13
C VAL A 83 16.01 -7.46 -14.62
N ASN A 84 17.17 -6.99 -14.20
CA ASN A 84 17.58 -6.97 -12.79
C ASN A 84 16.77 -5.96 -11.94
N GLN A 85 16.09 -5.02 -12.56
CA GLN A 85 15.21 -4.07 -11.89
C GLN A 85 13.77 -4.58 -11.73
N ARG A 86 13.45 -5.77 -12.22
CA ARG A 86 12.08 -6.32 -12.22
C ARG A 86 12.00 -7.64 -11.42
N PRO A 87 10.80 -8.16 -11.16
CA PRO A 87 10.62 -9.47 -10.54
C PRO A 87 11.41 -10.57 -11.27
N THR A 88 11.88 -11.58 -10.55
CA THR A 88 12.51 -12.76 -11.17
C THR A 88 11.49 -13.54 -12.02
N GLN A 89 11.98 -14.44 -12.88
CA GLN A 89 11.10 -15.34 -13.64
C GLN A 89 10.29 -16.22 -12.69
N GLU A 90 10.91 -16.79 -11.66
CA GLU A 90 10.22 -17.61 -10.65
C GLU A 90 9.10 -16.85 -9.93
N GLN A 91 9.36 -15.59 -9.52
CA GLN A 91 8.31 -14.76 -8.92
C GLN A 91 7.16 -14.53 -9.88
N TYR A 92 7.48 -14.26 -11.16
CA TYR A 92 6.46 -14.00 -12.17
C TYR A 92 5.62 -15.25 -12.50
N ASP A 93 6.25 -16.44 -12.55
CA ASP A 93 5.55 -17.71 -12.72
C ASP A 93 4.53 -17.94 -11.57
N LYS A 94 4.91 -17.64 -10.32
CA LYS A 94 4.01 -17.70 -9.17
C LYS A 94 2.86 -16.69 -9.28
N PHE A 95 3.12 -15.48 -9.77
CA PHE A 95 2.06 -14.50 -10.01
C PHE A 95 1.05 -15.03 -11.04
N ILE A 96 1.50 -15.63 -12.12
CA ILE A 96 0.63 -16.19 -13.14
C ILE A 96 -0.13 -17.43 -12.61
N ALA A 97 0.48 -18.26 -11.77
CA ALA A 97 -0.19 -19.37 -11.12
C ALA A 97 -1.34 -18.92 -10.22
N ILE A 98 -1.18 -17.80 -9.48
CA ILE A 98 -2.26 -17.19 -8.69
C ILE A 98 -3.39 -16.69 -9.61
N VAL A 99 -3.06 -16.04 -10.74
CA VAL A 99 -4.06 -15.59 -11.73
C VAL A 99 -4.82 -16.78 -12.30
N GLU A 100 -4.11 -17.87 -12.67
CA GLU A 100 -4.72 -19.08 -13.20
C GLU A 100 -5.66 -19.76 -12.19
N PHE A 101 -5.28 -19.78 -10.91
CA PHE A 101 -6.18 -20.22 -9.83
C PHE A 101 -7.46 -19.36 -9.81
N GLY A 102 -7.32 -18.04 -9.87
CA GLY A 102 -8.46 -17.11 -9.90
C GLY A 102 -9.40 -17.36 -11.09
N GLN A 103 -8.85 -17.63 -12.28
CA GLN A 103 -9.62 -17.98 -13.46
C GLN A 103 -10.37 -19.32 -13.28
N LYS A 104 -9.70 -20.35 -12.79
CA LYS A 104 -10.31 -21.66 -12.51
C LYS A 104 -11.41 -21.57 -11.45
N ALA A 105 -11.26 -20.65 -10.49
CA ALA A 105 -12.28 -20.34 -9.47
C ALA A 105 -13.43 -19.45 -10.00
N GLY A 106 -13.42 -19.05 -11.28
CA GLY A 106 -14.41 -18.14 -11.85
C GLY A 106 -14.46 -16.78 -11.16
N TRP A 107 -13.35 -16.33 -10.59
CA TRP A 107 -13.20 -15.11 -9.80
C TRP A 107 -14.16 -15.02 -8.60
N ASN A 108 -14.54 -16.18 -8.06
CA ASN A 108 -15.33 -16.23 -6.83
C ASN A 108 -14.45 -15.80 -5.64
N HIS A 109 -14.63 -14.57 -5.18
CA HIS A 109 -13.78 -13.97 -4.14
C HIS A 109 -13.79 -14.76 -2.82
N LYS A 110 -14.93 -15.33 -2.43
CA LYS A 110 -15.02 -16.14 -1.20
C LYS A 110 -14.22 -17.43 -1.31
N LEU A 111 -14.27 -18.10 -2.47
CA LEU A 111 -13.49 -19.31 -2.74
C LEU A 111 -12.00 -18.97 -2.79
N ILE A 112 -11.63 -17.89 -3.49
CA ILE A 112 -10.23 -17.44 -3.59
C ILE A 112 -9.67 -17.08 -2.20
N HIS A 113 -10.45 -16.38 -1.36
CA HIS A 113 -10.04 -16.05 -0.01
C HIS A 113 -9.80 -17.30 0.86
N ASN A 114 -10.66 -18.31 0.75
CA ASN A 114 -10.55 -19.53 1.57
C ASN A 114 -9.46 -20.48 1.07
N ASP A 115 -9.43 -20.73 -0.23
CA ASP A 115 -8.65 -21.82 -0.84
C ASP A 115 -7.52 -21.34 -1.74
N GLY A 116 -7.46 -20.04 -2.08
CA GLY A 116 -6.42 -19.46 -2.93
C GLY A 116 -5.01 -19.67 -2.35
N PRO A 117 -4.00 -19.83 -3.20
CA PRO A 117 -2.64 -20.15 -2.76
C PRO A 117 -1.92 -18.98 -2.07
N PHE A 118 -2.42 -17.76 -2.23
CA PHE A 118 -1.83 -16.53 -1.66
C PHE A 118 -2.91 -15.70 -0.98
N LEU A 119 -2.67 -15.31 0.29
CA LEU A 119 -3.55 -14.42 1.04
C LEU A 119 -2.75 -13.68 2.11
N MET A 120 -2.46 -12.39 1.86
CA MET A 120 -1.65 -11.55 2.74
C MET A 120 -2.44 -10.34 3.21
N ALA A 121 -2.21 -9.90 4.44
CA ALA A 121 -2.60 -8.58 4.90
C ALA A 121 -1.44 -7.61 4.69
N ASP A 122 -1.69 -6.56 3.92
CA ASP A 122 -0.73 -5.52 3.59
C ASP A 122 -0.98 -4.25 4.41
N PRO A 123 -0.03 -3.77 5.22
CA PRO A 123 -0.15 -2.50 5.92
C PRO A 123 -0.52 -1.34 4.98
N GLY A 124 0.05 -1.31 3.76
CA GLY A 124 -0.22 -0.26 2.80
C GLY A 124 -1.69 -0.19 2.39
N VAL A 125 -2.24 -1.30 1.94
CA VAL A 125 -3.66 -1.40 1.57
C VAL A 125 -4.56 -1.14 2.77
N GLN A 126 -4.23 -1.71 3.93
CA GLN A 126 -4.98 -1.53 5.18
C GLN A 126 -5.09 -0.04 5.57
N PHE A 127 -3.94 0.66 5.60
CA PHE A 127 -3.91 2.07 6.01
C PHE A 127 -4.54 3.00 4.97
N ILE A 128 -4.31 2.76 3.69
CA ILE A 128 -4.95 3.55 2.63
C ILE A 128 -6.47 3.38 2.71
N PHE A 129 -6.96 2.16 2.90
CA PHE A 129 -8.39 1.91 2.99
C PHE A 129 -9.01 2.49 4.27
N LEU A 130 -8.31 2.43 5.41
CA LEU A 130 -8.75 3.12 6.64
C LEU A 130 -8.83 4.64 6.43
N ARG A 131 -7.82 5.27 5.82
CA ARG A 131 -7.84 6.71 5.51
C ARG A 131 -8.97 7.03 4.55
N ALA A 132 -9.15 6.27 3.49
CA ALA A 132 -10.22 6.48 2.52
C ALA A 132 -11.61 6.41 3.16
N ASN A 133 -11.83 5.53 4.15
CA ASN A 133 -13.10 5.48 4.90
C ASN A 133 -13.29 6.70 5.80
N LYS A 134 -12.22 7.22 6.43
CA LYS A 134 -12.29 8.47 7.20
C LYS A 134 -12.64 9.67 6.31
N ASP A 135 -11.98 9.77 5.15
CA ASP A 135 -12.26 10.84 4.18
C ASP A 135 -13.69 10.70 3.60
N LEU A 136 -14.18 9.46 3.37
CA LEU A 136 -15.54 9.18 2.94
C LEU A 136 -16.59 9.58 4.00
N PHE A 137 -16.27 9.36 5.29
CA PHE A 137 -17.13 9.78 6.41
C PHE A 137 -17.27 11.31 6.46
N GLU A 138 -16.15 12.03 6.37
CA GLU A 138 -16.17 13.50 6.30
C GLU A 138 -16.95 14.00 5.08
N LEU A 139 -16.77 13.36 3.92
CA LEU A 139 -17.49 13.69 2.70
C LEU A 139 -19.00 13.45 2.87
N ALA A 140 -19.41 12.35 3.51
CA ALA A 140 -20.80 12.05 3.81
C ALA A 140 -21.44 13.14 4.69
N GLN A 141 -20.74 13.57 5.74
CA GLN A 141 -21.17 14.69 6.60
C GLN A 141 -21.32 15.99 5.82
N LEU A 142 -20.32 16.37 5.00
CA LEU A 142 -20.33 17.58 4.19
C LEU A 142 -21.46 17.60 3.14
N LEU A 143 -21.90 16.44 2.68
CA LEU A 143 -22.91 16.27 1.65
C LEU A 143 -24.31 15.96 2.20
N ASP A 144 -24.48 15.84 3.53
CA ASP A 144 -25.72 15.48 4.25
C ASP A 144 -26.22 14.05 3.92
N PHE A 145 -25.32 13.08 3.70
CA PHE A 145 -25.63 11.66 3.56
C PHE A 145 -25.63 10.99 4.93
N THR A 146 -26.68 11.22 5.72
CA THR A 146 -26.76 10.77 7.12
C THR A 146 -27.00 9.28 7.27
N ASP A 147 -27.67 8.65 6.30
CA ASP A 147 -28.03 7.22 6.37
C ASP A 147 -26.80 6.30 6.24
N GLU A 148 -25.77 6.76 5.54
CA GLU A 148 -24.53 6.00 5.32
C GLU A 148 -23.48 6.18 6.44
N LEU A 149 -23.62 7.17 7.30
CA LEU A 149 -22.62 7.50 8.32
C LEU A 149 -22.35 6.32 9.28
N ASN A 150 -23.38 5.60 9.71
CA ASN A 150 -23.21 4.48 10.62
C ASN A 150 -22.44 3.33 9.95
N GLU A 151 -22.75 3.01 8.70
CA GLU A 151 -22.05 1.97 7.94
C GLU A 151 -20.57 2.30 7.76
N ILE A 152 -20.26 3.56 7.43
CA ILE A 152 -18.86 4.01 7.25
C ILE A 152 -18.14 4.02 8.60
N GLN A 153 -18.80 4.44 9.68
CA GLN A 153 -18.23 4.43 11.02
C GLN A 153 -17.91 3.00 11.49
N ASP A 154 -18.80 2.04 11.24
CA ASP A 154 -18.57 0.63 11.54
C ASP A 154 -17.34 0.10 10.80
N TRP A 155 -17.16 0.46 9.52
CA TRP A 155 -15.94 0.11 8.78
C TRP A 155 -14.67 0.73 9.38
N ILE A 156 -14.71 2.00 9.77
CA ILE A 156 -13.56 2.68 10.40
C ILE A 156 -13.17 1.97 11.70
N GLU A 157 -14.13 1.62 12.55
CA GLU A 157 -13.88 0.92 13.81
C GLU A 157 -13.30 -0.47 13.59
N LEU A 158 -13.87 -1.21 12.62
CA LEU A 158 -13.41 -2.54 12.28
C LEU A 158 -11.99 -2.52 11.69
N LEU A 159 -11.73 -1.63 10.72
CA LEU A 159 -10.41 -1.47 10.11
C LEU A 159 -9.35 -1.01 11.12
N THR A 160 -9.73 -0.17 12.09
CA THR A 160 -8.81 0.26 13.16
C THR A 160 -8.38 -0.94 14.01
N LYS A 161 -9.30 -1.86 14.33
CA LYS A 161 -8.96 -3.12 15.01
C LYS A 161 -8.06 -4.02 14.13
N GLY A 162 -8.34 -4.08 12.81
CA GLY A 162 -7.50 -4.80 11.86
C GLY A 162 -6.07 -4.26 11.78
N CYS A 163 -5.86 -2.95 11.96
CA CYS A 163 -4.52 -2.38 12.02
C CYS A 163 -3.70 -2.94 13.19
N GLU A 164 -4.32 -3.16 14.36
CA GLU A 164 -3.61 -3.74 15.52
C GLU A 164 -3.13 -5.17 15.26
N TRP A 165 -3.82 -5.93 14.44
CA TRP A 165 -3.40 -7.28 14.05
C TRP A 165 -2.10 -7.30 13.21
N LEU A 166 -1.78 -6.19 12.54
CA LEU A 166 -0.55 -6.00 11.76
C LEU A 166 0.64 -5.51 12.61
N TRP A 167 0.41 -5.16 13.87
CA TRP A 167 1.48 -4.73 14.77
C TRP A 167 2.34 -5.91 15.20
N ASN A 168 3.65 -5.82 14.93
CA ASN A 168 4.63 -6.81 15.36
C ASN A 168 5.45 -6.26 16.53
N ASP A 169 5.11 -6.72 17.75
CA ASP A 169 5.77 -6.30 18.98
C ASP A 169 7.28 -6.62 18.99
N SER A 170 7.71 -7.66 18.28
CA SER A 170 9.11 -8.09 18.29
C SER A 170 10.06 -7.08 17.65
N ILE A 171 9.57 -6.29 16.71
CA ILE A 171 10.34 -5.23 16.03
C ILE A 171 9.76 -3.83 16.23
N GLY A 172 8.61 -3.72 16.90
CA GLY A 172 7.94 -2.45 17.17
C GLY A 172 7.46 -1.73 15.89
N SER A 173 6.92 -2.46 14.92
CA SER A 173 6.49 -1.93 13.63
C SER A 173 5.26 -2.63 13.08
N TYR A 174 4.53 -1.98 12.19
CA TYR A 174 3.50 -2.61 11.39
C TYR A 174 4.14 -3.39 10.23
N CYS A 175 3.81 -4.67 10.11
CA CYS A 175 4.37 -5.56 9.10
C CYS A 175 3.27 -6.24 8.29
N ALA A 176 3.57 -6.59 7.05
CA ALA A 176 2.73 -7.51 6.31
C ALA A 176 2.66 -8.86 7.02
N ARG A 177 1.51 -9.51 6.94
CA ARG A 177 1.26 -10.76 7.65
C ARG A 177 0.47 -11.73 6.78
N ASP A 178 0.95 -12.94 6.70
CA ASP A 178 0.19 -14.03 6.06
C ASP A 178 -1.06 -14.35 6.88
N ILE A 179 -2.23 -14.25 6.26
CA ILE A 179 -3.51 -14.41 6.98
C ILE A 179 -3.73 -15.87 7.39
N LYS A 180 -3.23 -16.82 6.61
CA LYS A 180 -3.43 -18.26 6.86
C LYS A 180 -2.52 -18.78 7.96
N SER A 181 -1.23 -18.46 7.90
CA SER A 181 -0.23 -18.93 8.87
C SER A 181 -0.06 -17.99 10.07
N GLY A 182 -0.44 -16.73 9.94
CA GLY A 182 -0.19 -15.70 10.92
C GLY A 182 1.28 -15.23 10.97
N THR A 183 2.11 -15.60 9.99
CA THR A 183 3.53 -15.25 9.95
C THR A 183 3.73 -13.82 9.48
N PHE A 184 4.58 -13.06 10.18
CA PHE A 184 4.99 -11.69 9.79
C PHE A 184 6.14 -11.68 8.79
N SER A 185 6.23 -10.65 7.93
CA SER A 185 7.38 -10.37 7.07
C SER A 185 8.61 -9.87 7.85
N ASN A 186 8.44 -9.44 9.08
CA ASN A 186 9.49 -8.95 10.00
C ASN A 186 10.33 -7.78 9.48
N ALA A 187 9.78 -6.94 8.63
CA ALA A 187 10.45 -5.75 8.13
C ALA A 187 9.58 -4.50 8.25
N THR A 188 10.24 -3.35 8.47
CA THR A 188 9.61 -2.05 8.39
C THR A 188 9.75 -1.51 6.98
N THR A 189 8.64 -1.15 6.34
CA THR A 189 8.60 -0.73 4.95
C THR A 189 7.97 0.66 4.78
N ASN A 190 7.98 1.20 3.58
CA ASN A 190 7.21 2.41 3.28
C ASN A 190 5.71 2.24 3.52
N ALA A 191 5.18 1.01 3.37
CA ALA A 191 3.79 0.69 3.69
C ALA A 191 3.51 0.78 5.20
N SER A 192 4.46 0.36 6.05
CA SER A 192 4.39 0.52 7.51
C SER A 192 4.22 1.99 7.92
N MET A 193 4.92 2.89 7.21
CA MET A 193 4.88 4.34 7.45
C MET A 193 3.53 4.98 7.09
N LEU A 194 2.70 4.33 6.30
CA LEU A 194 1.34 4.81 6.02
C LEU A 194 0.41 4.74 7.24
N SER A 195 0.84 4.15 8.36
CA SER A 195 0.17 4.28 9.66
C SER A 195 -0.03 5.75 10.06
N PHE A 196 0.94 6.63 9.76
CA PHE A 196 0.80 8.07 9.95
C PHE A 196 -0.28 8.67 9.04
N PHE A 197 -0.31 8.28 7.77
CA PHE A 197 -1.31 8.74 6.80
C PHE A 197 -2.74 8.35 7.20
N ALA A 198 -2.91 7.17 7.76
CA ALA A 198 -4.18 6.72 8.30
C ALA A 198 -4.51 7.29 9.69
N GLY A 199 -3.54 7.91 10.37
CA GLY A 199 -3.68 8.33 11.78
C GLY A 199 -3.89 7.15 12.73
N ALA A 200 -3.32 5.97 12.40
CA ALA A 200 -3.47 4.74 13.16
C ALA A 200 -2.44 4.62 14.30
N GLY A 201 -2.74 3.75 15.25
CA GLY A 201 -1.86 3.38 16.34
C GLY A 201 -1.95 4.25 17.60
N SER A 202 -1.60 3.64 18.72
CA SER A 202 -1.43 4.30 20.01
C SER A 202 -0.25 5.28 19.99
N LYS A 203 -0.14 6.11 21.03
CA LYS A 203 1.00 7.03 21.18
C LYS A 203 2.34 6.29 21.14
N ALA A 204 2.46 5.17 21.87
CA ALA A 204 3.69 4.37 21.91
C ALA A 204 4.05 3.76 20.54
N GLN A 205 3.05 3.28 19.79
CA GLN A 205 3.26 2.77 18.43
C GLN A 205 3.71 3.87 17.48
N LYS A 206 3.11 5.06 17.55
CA LYS A 206 3.52 6.23 16.75
C LYS A 206 4.95 6.67 17.07
N GLU A 207 5.35 6.70 18.35
CA GLU A 207 6.73 6.98 18.76
C GLU A 207 7.71 5.94 18.20
N SER A 208 7.36 4.65 18.25
CA SER A 208 8.16 3.58 17.66
C SER A 208 8.28 3.73 16.14
N MET A 209 7.18 4.01 15.44
CA MET A 209 7.19 4.24 14.00
C MET A 209 7.99 5.48 13.61
N ALA A 210 7.96 6.57 14.39
CA ALA A 210 8.78 7.76 14.16
C ALA A 210 10.28 7.44 14.33
N HIS A 211 10.62 6.61 15.32
CA HIS A 211 11.99 6.11 15.49
C HIS A 211 12.45 5.31 14.27
N HIS A 212 11.65 4.36 13.77
CA HIS A 212 11.96 3.60 12.55
C HIS A 212 12.08 4.52 11.33
N CYS A 213 11.18 5.50 11.17
CA CYS A 213 11.23 6.47 10.10
C CYS A 213 12.58 7.23 10.10
N ASN A 214 12.97 7.77 11.25
CA ASN A 214 14.24 8.50 11.39
C ASN A 214 15.46 7.60 11.10
N ARG A 215 15.46 6.36 11.60
CA ARG A 215 16.53 5.39 11.38
C ARG A 215 16.71 5.07 9.88
N ILE A 216 15.61 4.77 9.20
CA ILE A 216 15.60 4.43 7.77
C ILE A 216 16.06 5.65 6.94
N LEU A 217 15.52 6.84 7.21
CA LEU A 217 15.92 8.07 6.51
C LEU A 217 17.39 8.43 6.75
N SER A 218 17.95 8.05 7.91
CA SER A 218 19.37 8.26 8.20
C SER A 218 20.30 7.31 7.43
N ALA A 219 19.79 6.17 6.98
CA ALA A 219 20.52 5.20 6.18
C ALA A 219 20.45 5.47 4.67
N CYS A 220 19.64 6.45 4.24
CA CYS A 220 19.42 6.81 2.83
C CYS A 220 19.78 8.27 2.58
N SER A 221 20.28 8.57 1.37
CA SER A 221 20.51 9.95 0.93
C SER A 221 19.22 10.63 0.49
N TYR A 222 18.21 9.84 0.07
CA TYR A 222 16.96 10.33 -0.51
C TYR A 222 15.74 9.54 -0.04
N GLY A 223 14.83 10.20 0.65
CA GLY A 223 13.48 9.76 0.95
C GLY A 223 13.32 8.41 1.66
N MET A 224 12.08 7.95 1.72
CA MET A 224 11.70 6.67 2.33
C MET A 224 11.74 5.56 1.27
N PRO A 225 12.66 4.58 1.39
CA PRO A 225 12.75 3.45 0.47
C PRO A 225 11.57 2.49 0.65
N SER A 226 11.33 1.64 -0.34
CA SER A 226 10.26 0.63 -0.28
C SER A 226 10.55 -0.51 0.69
N TRP A 227 11.82 -0.75 1.01
CA TRP A 227 12.28 -1.78 1.94
C TRP A 227 13.35 -1.22 2.88
N ASP A 228 13.46 -1.78 4.10
CA ASP A 228 14.42 -1.35 5.11
C ASP A 228 15.86 -1.52 4.60
N PRO A 229 16.67 -0.45 4.51
CA PRO A 229 18.03 -0.53 3.98
C PRO A 229 19.00 -1.33 4.86
N GLN A 230 18.62 -1.66 6.09
CA GLN A 230 19.42 -2.51 6.99
C GLN A 230 19.01 -4.00 6.92
N HIS A 231 17.97 -4.33 6.14
CA HIS A 231 17.53 -5.70 5.95
C HIS A 231 18.36 -6.39 4.86
N GLU A 232 18.64 -7.69 5.03
CA GLU A 232 19.48 -8.47 4.10
C GLU A 232 18.93 -8.54 2.67
N GLU A 233 17.59 -8.41 2.51
CA GLU A 233 16.91 -8.44 1.21
C GLU A 233 16.81 -7.08 0.54
N PHE A 234 17.49 -6.05 1.07
CA PHE A 234 17.48 -4.72 0.46
C PHE A 234 18.27 -4.68 -0.84
N GLU A 235 17.61 -4.28 -1.91
CA GLU A 235 18.20 -4.08 -3.24
C GLU A 235 17.82 -2.69 -3.77
N SER A 236 18.71 -1.71 -3.61
CA SER A 236 18.41 -0.27 -3.83
C SER A 236 17.87 0.08 -5.23
N LYS A 237 18.10 -0.78 -6.24
CA LYS A 237 17.70 -0.57 -7.64
C LYS A 237 16.59 -1.50 -8.13
N ARG A 238 16.09 -2.41 -7.29
CA ARG A 238 15.17 -3.45 -7.73
C ARG A 238 13.71 -3.20 -7.33
N TYR A 239 12.98 -2.54 -8.19
CA TYR A 239 11.54 -2.31 -8.20
C TYR A 239 10.96 -1.96 -6.81
N TRP A 240 10.34 -2.90 -6.08
CA TRP A 240 9.80 -2.68 -4.73
C TRP A 240 10.66 -3.29 -3.61
N ARG A 241 11.93 -3.66 -3.88
CA ARG A 241 12.86 -4.24 -2.90
C ARG A 241 13.86 -3.23 -2.34
N GLY A 242 13.67 -1.94 -2.58
CA GLY A 242 14.58 -0.89 -2.09
C GLY A 242 14.27 0.51 -2.62
N PRO A 243 13.95 0.71 -3.91
CA PRO A 243 13.78 2.03 -4.49
C PRO A 243 12.75 2.92 -3.78
N VAL A 244 12.93 4.23 -3.95
CA VAL A 244 11.98 5.27 -3.53
C VAL A 244 10.90 5.43 -4.58
N TRP A 245 9.65 5.43 -4.13
CA TRP A 245 8.46 5.70 -4.93
C TRP A 245 7.81 7.00 -4.49
N LEU A 246 7.72 7.98 -5.42
CA LEU A 246 7.28 9.33 -5.08
C LEU A 246 5.87 9.37 -4.49
N VAL A 247 4.95 8.54 -4.99
CA VAL A 247 3.58 8.44 -4.48
C VAL A 247 3.54 8.00 -3.01
N MET A 248 4.39 7.04 -2.63
CA MET A 248 4.48 6.59 -1.24
C MET A 248 5.06 7.68 -0.35
N ASN A 249 6.16 8.32 -0.78
CA ASN A 249 6.76 9.42 -0.04
C ASN A 249 5.80 10.61 0.13
N HIS A 250 4.98 10.90 -0.88
CA HIS A 250 3.96 11.95 -0.78
C HIS A 250 2.93 11.64 0.34
N MET A 251 2.37 10.44 0.35
CA MET A 251 1.41 10.03 1.38
C MET A 251 2.07 9.99 2.78
N ILE A 252 3.30 9.49 2.88
CA ILE A 252 4.07 9.45 4.14
C ILE A 252 4.30 10.86 4.66
N ALA A 253 4.72 11.80 3.81
CA ALA A 253 4.96 13.19 4.21
C ALA A 253 3.68 13.88 4.72
N ILE A 254 2.52 13.61 4.09
CA ILE A 254 1.22 14.09 4.58
C ILE A 254 0.94 13.50 5.96
N GLY A 255 1.03 12.20 6.12
CA GLY A 255 0.74 11.53 7.38
C GLY A 255 1.65 11.96 8.54
N LEU A 256 2.94 12.11 8.28
CA LEU A 256 3.90 12.66 9.25
C LEU A 256 3.53 14.10 9.66
N GLN A 257 3.18 14.94 8.70
CA GLN A 257 2.75 16.33 8.97
C GLN A 257 1.49 16.36 9.83
N ASP A 258 0.47 15.55 9.49
CA ASP A 258 -0.79 15.46 10.22
C ASP A 258 -0.61 14.92 11.64
N SER A 259 0.44 14.11 11.86
CA SER A 259 0.79 13.51 13.16
C SER A 259 1.71 14.39 14.02
N GLY A 260 2.12 15.57 13.53
CA GLY A 260 3.01 16.51 14.23
C GLY A 260 4.51 16.21 14.07
N GLU A 261 4.89 15.21 13.26
CA GLU A 261 6.28 14.84 12.95
C GLU A 261 6.85 15.74 11.81
N SER A 262 6.74 17.05 11.98
CA SER A 262 7.02 18.04 10.92
C SER A 262 8.45 17.97 10.39
N GLY A 263 9.45 17.65 11.22
CA GLY A 263 10.85 17.53 10.79
C GLY A 263 11.07 16.34 9.84
N LEU A 264 10.45 15.20 10.14
CA LEU A 264 10.47 14.02 9.27
C LEU A 264 9.68 14.26 7.98
N ALA A 265 8.52 14.90 8.08
CA ALA A 265 7.69 15.27 6.94
C ALA A 265 8.46 16.19 5.96
N GLU A 266 9.15 17.21 6.47
CA GLU A 266 9.97 18.12 5.69
C GLU A 266 11.14 17.39 5.03
N ARG A 267 11.82 16.50 5.74
CA ARG A 267 12.90 15.69 5.20
C ARG A 267 12.41 14.83 4.01
N VAL A 268 11.34 14.07 4.16
CA VAL A 268 10.79 13.23 3.09
C VAL A 268 10.37 14.07 1.89
N ARG A 269 9.75 15.22 2.12
CA ARG A 269 9.30 16.14 1.06
C ARG A 269 10.48 16.73 0.29
N ASN A 270 11.49 17.24 1.00
CA ASN A 270 12.66 17.86 0.38
C ASN A 270 13.48 16.83 -0.42
N ASP A 271 13.64 15.62 0.12
CA ASP A 271 14.32 14.55 -0.61
C ASP A 271 13.56 14.16 -1.89
N THR A 272 12.22 14.12 -1.83
CA THR A 272 11.37 13.84 -2.99
C THR A 272 11.53 14.91 -4.08
N TYR A 273 11.56 16.18 -3.71
CA TYR A 273 11.83 17.27 -4.65
C TYR A 273 13.23 17.18 -5.27
N ARG A 274 14.25 16.91 -4.46
CA ARG A 274 15.64 16.76 -4.94
C ARG A 274 15.77 15.62 -5.96
N LEU A 275 15.05 14.51 -5.78
CA LEU A 275 15.05 13.40 -6.75
C LEU A 275 14.54 13.88 -8.12
N VAL A 276 13.41 14.58 -8.14
CA VAL A 276 12.82 15.07 -9.40
C VAL A 276 13.67 16.20 -10.02
N GLU A 277 14.17 17.15 -9.22
CA GLU A 277 15.02 18.23 -9.71
C GLU A 277 16.32 17.72 -10.35
N ASN A 278 16.95 16.70 -9.75
CA ASN A 278 18.24 16.21 -10.21
C ASN A 278 18.14 15.19 -11.36
N ASN A 279 17.04 14.40 -11.43
CA ASN A 279 16.93 13.24 -12.32
C ASN A 279 15.69 13.26 -13.21
N GLY A 280 14.84 14.30 -13.15
CA GLY A 280 13.57 14.36 -13.89
C GLY A 280 12.54 13.38 -13.35
N MET A 281 11.54 13.04 -14.19
CA MET A 281 10.45 12.14 -13.84
C MET A 281 10.84 10.70 -14.22
N ALA A 282 11.28 9.92 -13.24
CA ALA A 282 11.49 8.48 -13.36
C ALA A 282 10.36 7.71 -12.68
N GLU A 283 10.21 6.44 -12.97
CA GLU A 283 9.20 5.58 -12.37
C GLU A 283 9.47 5.42 -10.86
N TYR A 284 10.73 5.20 -10.47
CA TYR A 284 11.24 5.13 -9.10
C TYR A 284 12.72 5.53 -9.07
N PHE A 285 13.31 5.63 -7.87
CA PHE A 285 14.66 6.17 -7.70
C PHE A 285 15.48 5.33 -6.72
N ASP A 286 16.78 5.26 -6.94
CA ASP A 286 17.71 4.67 -5.96
C ASP A 286 17.79 5.56 -4.71
N PRO A 287 17.49 5.07 -3.50
CA PRO A 287 17.57 5.86 -2.27
C PRO A 287 18.97 6.28 -1.87
N LEU A 288 20.02 5.67 -2.43
CA LEU A 288 21.40 5.89 -2.04
C LEU A 288 22.05 7.00 -2.87
N ASP A 289 21.90 6.97 -4.18
CA ASP A 289 22.52 7.92 -5.11
C ASP A 289 21.54 8.83 -5.87
N GLY A 290 20.25 8.57 -5.78
CA GLY A 290 19.19 9.33 -6.42
C GLY A 290 18.96 8.99 -7.90
N THR A 291 19.68 8.01 -8.46
CA THR A 291 19.52 7.62 -9.87
C THR A 291 18.06 7.29 -10.20
N GLY A 292 17.53 7.89 -11.27
CA GLY A 292 16.21 7.56 -11.80
C GLY A 292 16.22 6.16 -12.46
N LEU A 293 15.21 5.35 -12.16
CA LEU A 293 15.10 3.94 -12.54
C LEU A 293 13.74 3.65 -13.20
N GLY A 294 13.60 2.46 -13.77
CA GLY A 294 12.39 2.09 -14.52
C GLY A 294 12.34 2.74 -15.90
N GLY A 295 11.14 2.87 -16.47
CA GLY A 295 10.94 3.51 -17.76
C GLY A 295 11.16 5.03 -17.69
N MET A 296 12.19 5.54 -18.34
CA MET A 296 12.57 6.97 -18.35
C MET A 296 11.92 7.77 -19.52
N ASN A 297 10.93 7.25 -20.20
CA ASN A 297 10.33 7.87 -21.37
C ASN A 297 8.84 8.12 -21.18
N PHE A 298 8.51 9.18 -20.43
CA PHE A 298 7.19 9.78 -20.44
C PHE A 298 7.28 11.24 -20.91
#